data_c956efb966996d66c0bbd85a9b6f060f
#
_entry.id   c956efb966996d66c0bbd85a9b6f060f
#
_cell.length_a   1.000
_cell.length_b   1.000
_cell.length_c   1.000
_cell.angle_alpha   90.00
_cell.angle_beta   90.00
_cell.angle_gamma   90.00
#
_symmetry.space_group_name_H-M   'P 1'
#
loop_
_entity.id
_entity.type
_entity.pdbx_description
1 polymer ?
#
loop_
_entity_poly.entity_id
_entity_poly.type
_entity_poly.pdbx_seq_one_letter_code
_entity_poly.pdbx_strand_id
1 'polypeptide(L)'
;MMPRYYINDLGGAAKVNMLVALAPSNYGTTVDGLTALVTDLGLLGLATGLLSIACDACDQQLQGSSFLTSLNQTPTVPGVKYVVIETADEDVVTPYTNAFLPAAPNVQNITLQNQCPQDASDHLSIGYDSNALQDMINALGPDSPSFQPACAAVGPIFGNI
;
A
#
# COMPACT_ATOMS: atom_id res chain seq x y z
N MET A 1 -6.28 4.01 1.46
CA MET A 1 -7.17 5.18 1.26
C MET A 1 -7.87 5.60 2.57
N MET A 2 -8.69 4.76 3.21
CA MET A 2 -9.47 5.13 4.40
C MET A 2 -8.67 5.78 5.54
N PRO A 3 -7.49 5.30 5.94
CA PRO A 3 -6.71 5.99 6.97
C PRO A 3 -6.32 7.42 6.58
N ARG A 4 -5.92 7.64 5.32
CA ARG A 4 -5.61 9.00 4.84
C ARG A 4 -6.84 9.90 4.82
N TYR A 5 -7.99 9.39 4.38
CA TYR A 5 -9.25 10.14 4.43
C TYR A 5 -9.62 10.53 5.87
N TYR A 6 -9.48 9.59 6.83
CA TYR A 6 -9.67 9.91 8.24
C TYR A 6 -8.72 11.01 8.74
N ILE A 7 -7.45 10.93 8.38
CA ILE A 7 -6.41 11.89 8.77
C ILE A 7 -6.70 13.27 8.17
N ASN A 8 -6.99 13.31 6.86
CA ASN A 8 -7.10 14.56 6.12
C ASN A 8 -8.45 15.27 6.34
N ASP A 9 -9.55 14.51 6.31
CA ASP A 9 -10.91 15.07 6.13
C ASP A 9 -11.79 14.88 7.36
N LEU A 10 -11.49 13.91 8.24
CA LEU A 10 -12.30 13.57 9.40
C LEU A 10 -11.67 13.97 10.75
N GLY A 11 -10.68 14.84 10.74
CA GLY A 11 -10.04 15.37 11.95
C GLY A 11 -9.08 14.40 12.63
N GLY A 12 -8.62 13.36 11.93
CA GLY A 12 -7.67 12.37 12.44
C GLY A 12 -6.26 12.92 12.68
N ALA A 13 -5.87 14.00 12.01
CA ALA A 13 -4.52 14.57 12.10
C ALA A 13 -4.06 14.86 13.54
N ALA A 14 -4.99 15.31 14.41
CA ALA A 14 -4.67 15.58 15.81
C ALA A 14 -4.53 14.32 16.69
N LYS A 15 -4.85 13.14 16.15
CA LYS A 15 -4.91 11.87 16.88
C LYS A 15 -3.93 10.82 16.36
N VAL A 16 -3.34 11.05 15.18
CA VAL A 16 -2.46 10.11 14.48
C VAL A 16 -1.08 10.73 14.37
N ASN A 17 -0.08 10.11 14.94
CA ASN A 17 1.32 10.54 14.81
C ASN A 17 1.96 10.00 13.55
N MET A 18 1.57 8.79 13.12
CA MET A 18 2.17 8.11 12.00
C MET A 18 1.16 7.20 11.30
N LEU A 19 1.27 7.10 9.98
CA LEU A 19 0.64 6.08 9.14
C LEU A 19 1.73 5.25 8.48
N VAL A 20 1.80 3.96 8.83
CA VAL A 20 2.60 2.97 8.10
C VAL A 20 1.65 2.16 7.24
N ALA A 21 1.90 2.08 5.95
CA ALA A 21 1.02 1.42 4.99
C ALA A 21 1.81 0.44 4.12
N LEU A 22 1.31 -0.78 4.01
CA LEU A 22 1.82 -1.82 3.13
C LEU A 22 0.97 -1.85 1.87
N ALA A 23 1.58 -1.78 0.71
CA ALA A 23 0.95 -1.83 -0.61
C ALA A 23 -0.35 -0.98 -0.73
N PRO A 24 -0.34 0.30 -0.31
CA PRO A 24 -1.56 1.09 -0.27
C PRO A 24 -1.95 1.63 -1.65
N SER A 25 -3.23 1.58 -2.01
CA SER A 25 -3.78 2.17 -3.24
C SER A 25 -3.89 3.70 -3.16
N ASN A 26 -2.79 4.42 -2.84
CA ASN A 26 -2.82 5.86 -2.62
C ASN A 26 -3.22 6.67 -3.87
N TYR A 27 -2.79 6.25 -5.05
CA TYR A 27 -3.18 6.84 -6.34
C TYR A 27 -4.05 5.90 -7.19
N GLY A 28 -4.55 4.85 -6.54
CA GLY A 28 -5.46 3.89 -7.16
C GLY A 28 -4.75 2.82 -7.98
N THR A 29 -5.56 1.97 -8.57
CA THR A 29 -5.10 0.87 -9.41
C THR A 29 -5.83 0.84 -10.75
N THR A 30 -5.38 -0.03 -11.64
CA THR A 30 -6.05 -0.32 -12.91
C THR A 30 -7.19 -1.33 -12.71
N VAL A 31 -8.04 -1.49 -13.73
CA VAL A 31 -9.06 -2.56 -13.73
C VAL A 31 -8.40 -3.94 -13.69
N ASP A 32 -7.25 -4.09 -14.35
CA ASP A 32 -6.50 -5.34 -14.37
C ASP A 32 -5.97 -5.70 -12.98
N GLY A 33 -5.50 -4.71 -12.20
CA GLY A 33 -5.07 -4.90 -10.81
C GLY A 33 -6.22 -5.38 -9.91
N LEU A 34 -7.43 -4.80 -10.04
CA LEU A 34 -8.60 -5.30 -9.30
C LEU A 34 -8.97 -6.73 -9.72
N THR A 35 -8.78 -7.08 -11.00
CA THR A 35 -9.03 -8.43 -11.51
C THR A 35 -8.00 -9.41 -10.95
N ALA A 36 -6.73 -9.01 -10.82
CA ALA A 36 -5.69 -9.81 -10.21
C ALA A 36 -6.05 -10.17 -8.77
N LEU A 37 -6.43 -9.18 -7.94
CA LEU A 37 -6.85 -9.41 -6.56
C LEU A 37 -7.98 -10.45 -6.45
N VAL A 38 -8.98 -10.36 -7.30
CA VAL A 38 -10.11 -11.30 -7.33
C VAL A 38 -9.66 -12.71 -7.70
N THR A 39 -8.70 -12.80 -8.63
CA THR A 39 -8.11 -14.07 -9.08
C THR A 39 -7.32 -14.73 -7.96
N ASP A 40 -6.45 -13.98 -7.31
CA ASP A 40 -5.56 -14.45 -6.24
C ASP A 40 -6.34 -14.92 -5.01
N LEU A 41 -7.44 -14.24 -4.71
CA LEU A 41 -8.36 -14.67 -3.66
C LEU A 41 -9.24 -15.86 -4.04
N GLY A 42 -9.13 -16.40 -5.26
CA GLY A 42 -9.95 -17.53 -5.73
C GLY A 42 -11.45 -17.20 -5.91
N LEU A 43 -11.79 -15.92 -6.03
CA LEU A 43 -13.16 -15.43 -6.05
C LEU A 43 -13.74 -15.28 -7.46
N LEU A 44 -13.03 -15.71 -8.52
CA LEU A 44 -13.45 -15.56 -9.93
C LEU A 44 -14.85 -16.12 -10.20
N GLY A 45 -15.23 -17.22 -9.56
CA GLY A 45 -16.59 -17.81 -9.69
C GLY A 45 -17.71 -16.97 -9.07
N LEU A 46 -17.37 -16.09 -8.12
CA LEU A 46 -18.30 -15.17 -7.45
C LEU A 46 -18.27 -13.76 -8.04
N ALA A 47 -17.16 -13.40 -8.65
CA ALA A 47 -16.87 -12.02 -9.05
C ALA A 47 -17.48 -11.61 -10.39
N THR A 48 -17.71 -12.54 -11.32
CA THR A 48 -18.31 -12.23 -12.64
C THR A 48 -19.72 -11.67 -12.55
N GLY A 49 -20.37 -11.78 -11.38
CA GLY A 49 -21.69 -11.20 -11.13
C GLY A 49 -21.71 -10.03 -10.14
N LEU A 50 -20.69 -9.89 -9.28
CA LEU A 50 -20.70 -8.92 -8.17
C LEU A 50 -19.79 -7.69 -8.42
N LEU A 51 -18.69 -7.83 -9.16
CA LEU A 51 -17.80 -6.71 -9.49
C LEU A 51 -18.43 -5.69 -10.43
N SER A 52 -19.40 -6.11 -11.23
CA SER A 52 -20.07 -5.23 -12.19
C SER A 52 -21.28 -4.49 -11.66
N ILE A 53 -21.74 -4.77 -10.41
CA ILE A 53 -23.06 -4.29 -9.98
C ILE A 53 -23.08 -3.45 -8.70
N ALA A 54 -22.12 -3.56 -7.78
CA ALA A 54 -22.19 -2.83 -6.51
C ALA A 54 -20.90 -2.83 -5.67
N CYS A 55 -19.74 -2.51 -6.24
CA CYS A 55 -18.54 -2.29 -5.44
C CYS A 55 -18.10 -0.82 -5.48
N ASP A 56 -18.83 0.05 -4.80
CA ASP A 56 -18.47 1.48 -4.70
C ASP A 56 -17.02 1.67 -4.21
N ALA A 57 -16.56 0.80 -3.32
CA ALA A 57 -15.19 0.84 -2.83
C ALA A 57 -14.16 0.46 -3.91
N CYS A 58 -14.51 -0.42 -4.87
CA CYS A 58 -13.65 -0.76 -6.00
C CYS A 58 -13.55 0.43 -6.95
N ASP A 59 -14.69 1.06 -7.28
CA ASP A 59 -14.72 2.24 -8.14
C ASP A 59 -13.90 3.39 -7.54
N GLN A 60 -13.96 3.57 -6.23
CA GLN A 60 -13.17 4.56 -5.52
C GLN A 60 -11.67 4.28 -5.56
N GLN A 61 -11.26 3.02 -5.75
CA GLN A 61 -9.85 2.62 -5.85
C GLN A 61 -9.29 2.69 -7.27
N LEU A 62 -10.13 2.90 -8.28
CA LEU A 62 -9.63 3.09 -9.64
C LEU A 62 -8.88 4.40 -9.80
N GLN A 63 -7.83 4.37 -10.60
CA GLN A 63 -7.07 5.57 -10.97
C GLN A 63 -8.00 6.63 -11.54
N GLY A 64 -7.83 7.87 -11.08
CA GLY A 64 -8.62 9.00 -11.56
C GLY A 64 -10.04 9.06 -11.00
N SER A 65 -10.43 8.19 -10.09
CA SER A 65 -11.71 8.30 -9.41
C SER A 65 -11.87 9.67 -8.73
N SER A 66 -13.10 10.15 -8.63
CA SER A 66 -13.38 11.44 -7.99
C SER A 66 -12.93 11.45 -6.52
N PHE A 67 -13.07 10.32 -5.84
CA PHE A 67 -12.63 10.14 -4.46
C PHE A 67 -11.11 10.31 -4.33
N LEU A 68 -10.32 9.60 -5.14
CA LEU A 68 -8.86 9.70 -5.10
C LEU A 68 -8.36 11.07 -5.58
N THR A 69 -9.01 11.64 -6.59
CA THR A 69 -8.70 12.98 -7.08
C THR A 69 -8.87 14.01 -5.96
N SER A 70 -9.95 13.93 -5.19
CA SER A 70 -10.19 14.81 -4.03
C SER A 70 -9.18 14.56 -2.91
N LEU A 71 -8.99 13.30 -2.50
CA LEU A 71 -8.08 12.93 -1.42
C LEU A 71 -6.62 13.34 -1.71
N ASN A 72 -6.21 13.26 -2.97
CA ASN A 72 -4.85 13.57 -3.39
C ASN A 72 -4.60 15.06 -3.66
N GLN A 73 -5.60 15.94 -3.50
CA GLN A 73 -5.37 17.39 -3.46
C GLN A 73 -4.52 17.77 -2.22
N THR A 74 -4.66 17.01 -1.14
CA THR A 74 -3.82 17.13 0.06
C THR A 74 -3.21 15.76 0.35
N PRO A 75 -2.09 15.39 -0.28
CA PRO A 75 -1.51 14.04 -0.15
C PRO A 75 -1.12 13.70 1.29
N THR A 76 -0.65 14.68 2.04
CA THR A 76 -0.21 14.55 3.44
C THR A 76 -0.59 15.78 4.24
N VAL A 77 -0.67 15.63 5.56
CA VAL A 77 -0.88 16.75 6.48
C VAL A 77 0.31 16.93 7.43
N PRO A 78 0.62 18.15 7.87
CA PRO A 78 1.67 18.41 8.84
C PRO A 78 1.42 17.66 10.17
N GLY A 79 2.50 17.24 10.82
CA GLY A 79 2.44 16.58 12.12
C GLY A 79 2.18 15.08 12.09
N VAL A 80 1.84 14.52 10.93
CA VAL A 80 1.72 13.07 10.71
C VAL A 80 2.88 12.59 9.85
N LYS A 81 3.60 11.55 10.27
CA LYS A 81 4.61 10.86 9.45
C LYS A 81 3.92 9.80 8.60
N TYR A 82 4.35 9.67 7.36
CA TYR A 82 3.86 8.66 6.43
C TYR A 82 5.01 7.75 6.00
N VAL A 83 4.85 6.45 6.19
CA VAL A 83 5.78 5.43 5.71
C VAL A 83 4.99 4.50 4.80
N VAL A 84 5.39 4.43 3.55
CA VAL A 84 4.81 3.55 2.54
C VAL A 84 5.85 2.48 2.21
N ILE A 85 5.48 1.23 2.40
CA ILE A 85 6.31 0.07 2.09
C ILE A 85 5.63 -0.68 0.94
N GLU A 86 6.36 -0.90 -0.14
CA GLU A 86 5.83 -1.42 -1.38
C GLU A 86 6.77 -2.42 -2.02
N THR A 87 6.22 -3.39 -2.73
CA THR A 87 6.95 -4.34 -3.55
C THR A 87 6.95 -3.92 -5.03
N ALA A 88 8.06 -4.14 -5.73
CA ALA A 88 8.10 -3.92 -7.18
C ALA A 88 7.35 -5.03 -7.96
N ASP A 89 7.08 -6.18 -7.31
CA ASP A 89 6.33 -7.30 -7.87
C ASP A 89 4.81 -7.19 -7.57
N GLU A 90 4.35 -5.97 -7.29
CA GLU A 90 2.94 -5.63 -7.02
C GLU A 90 2.05 -5.86 -8.25
N ASP A 91 0.99 -6.64 -8.07
CA ASP A 91 0.07 -7.05 -9.13
C ASP A 91 -1.37 -6.52 -8.95
N VAL A 92 -1.69 -6.00 -7.77
CA VAL A 92 -2.99 -5.41 -7.46
C VAL A 92 -2.99 -3.90 -7.58
N VAL A 93 -2.07 -3.18 -6.94
CA VAL A 93 -1.95 -1.72 -7.05
C VAL A 93 -1.01 -1.38 -8.20
N THR A 94 -1.54 -1.41 -9.41
CA THR A 94 -0.74 -1.24 -10.63
C THR A 94 -0.88 0.15 -11.27
N PRO A 95 0.24 0.75 -11.69
CA PRO A 95 1.63 0.36 -11.40
C PRO A 95 1.96 0.50 -9.91
N TYR A 96 2.91 -0.28 -9.40
CA TYR A 96 3.28 -0.29 -7.97
C TYR A 96 3.63 1.10 -7.42
N THR A 97 4.13 1.98 -8.25
CA THR A 97 4.45 3.36 -7.90
C THR A 97 3.23 4.19 -7.48
N ASN A 98 2.02 3.72 -7.77
CA ASN A 98 0.77 4.35 -7.32
C ASN A 98 0.56 4.24 -5.80
N ALA A 99 1.28 3.36 -5.14
CA ALA A 99 1.31 3.29 -3.69
C ALA A 99 2.04 4.48 -3.07
N PHE A 100 3.02 5.07 -3.75
CA PHE A 100 3.91 6.07 -3.19
C PHE A 100 3.23 7.43 -3.04
N LEU A 101 3.56 8.12 -1.97
CA LEU A 101 3.20 9.52 -1.76
C LEU A 101 4.28 10.44 -2.34
N PRO A 102 3.94 11.68 -2.74
CA PRO A 102 4.93 12.65 -3.17
C PRO A 102 6.00 12.89 -2.11
N ALA A 103 7.23 13.12 -2.57
CA ALA A 103 8.35 13.41 -1.67
C ALA A 103 8.05 14.64 -0.80
N ALA A 104 8.12 14.46 0.50
CA ALA A 104 7.93 15.49 1.50
C ALA A 104 8.75 15.16 2.76
N PRO A 105 9.07 16.14 3.63
CA PRO A 105 9.87 15.88 4.83
C PRO A 105 9.28 14.86 5.80
N ASN A 106 7.97 14.64 5.72
CA ASN A 106 7.22 13.71 6.56
C ASN A 106 6.82 12.41 5.81
N VAL A 107 7.39 12.15 4.63
CA VAL A 107 7.11 10.98 3.80
C VAL A 107 8.36 10.14 3.60
N GLN A 108 8.23 8.84 3.81
CA GLN A 108 9.21 7.84 3.46
C GLN A 108 8.54 6.77 2.58
N ASN A 109 9.02 6.62 1.36
CA ASN A 109 8.62 5.55 0.45
C ASN A 109 9.73 4.51 0.37
N ILE A 110 9.40 3.26 0.61
CA ILE A 110 10.32 2.12 0.62
C ILE A 110 9.88 1.14 -0.47
N THR A 111 10.81 0.73 -1.33
CA THR A 111 10.64 -0.40 -2.24
C THR A 111 11.47 -1.56 -1.69
N LEU A 112 10.84 -2.69 -1.41
CA LEU A 112 11.48 -3.85 -0.76
C LEU A 112 12.68 -4.35 -1.54
N GLN A 113 12.59 -4.44 -2.87
CA GLN A 113 13.66 -4.94 -3.72
C GLN A 113 14.90 -4.03 -3.76
N ASN A 114 14.79 -2.76 -3.35
CA ASN A 114 15.94 -1.87 -3.20
C ASN A 114 16.77 -2.22 -1.95
N GLN A 115 16.16 -2.84 -0.95
CA GLN A 115 16.82 -3.28 0.29
C GLN A 115 17.15 -4.76 0.23
N CYS A 116 16.30 -5.58 -0.40
CA CYS A 116 16.42 -7.01 -0.53
C CYS A 116 16.10 -7.46 -1.97
N PRO A 117 17.08 -7.53 -2.88
CA PRO A 117 16.83 -7.86 -4.29
C PRO A 117 16.30 -9.28 -4.53
N GLN A 118 16.35 -10.17 -3.54
CA GLN A 118 15.81 -11.52 -3.63
C GLN A 118 14.37 -11.63 -3.09
N ASP A 119 13.79 -10.52 -2.65
CA ASP A 119 12.42 -10.44 -2.25
C ASP A 119 11.52 -10.47 -3.50
N ALA A 120 10.58 -11.40 -3.54
CA ALA A 120 9.60 -11.58 -4.60
C ALA A 120 8.18 -11.61 -4.02
N SER A 121 7.97 -10.88 -2.93
CA SER A 121 6.64 -10.72 -2.35
C SER A 121 5.73 -9.93 -3.31
N ASP A 122 4.47 -10.31 -3.35
CA ASP A 122 3.39 -9.64 -4.07
C ASP A 122 2.47 -8.88 -3.10
N HIS A 123 1.33 -8.40 -3.61
CA HIS A 123 0.33 -7.68 -2.82
C HIS A 123 -0.17 -8.45 -1.60
N LEU A 124 -0.33 -9.77 -1.72
CA LEU A 124 -0.85 -10.60 -0.63
C LEU A 124 0.24 -10.96 0.38
N SER A 125 1.42 -11.33 -0.10
CA SER A 125 2.51 -11.78 0.76
C SER A 125 3.21 -10.65 1.51
N ILE A 126 3.16 -9.40 1.04
CA ILE A 126 3.77 -8.26 1.72
C ILE A 126 3.25 -8.08 3.16
N GLY A 127 2.03 -8.50 3.45
CA GLY A 127 1.41 -8.41 4.79
C GLY A 127 2.08 -9.30 5.85
N TYR A 128 2.82 -10.32 5.44
CA TYR A 128 3.60 -11.24 6.31
C TYR A 128 5.04 -11.40 5.85
N ASP A 129 5.49 -10.54 4.97
CA ASP A 129 6.86 -10.43 4.55
C ASP A 129 7.76 -9.96 5.70
N SER A 130 8.79 -10.74 5.99
CA SER A 130 9.73 -10.43 7.07
C SER A 130 10.54 -9.16 6.81
N ASN A 131 10.81 -8.79 5.54
CA ASN A 131 11.53 -7.57 5.19
C ASN A 131 10.62 -6.35 5.44
N ALA A 132 9.38 -6.40 4.95
CA ALA A 132 8.39 -5.34 5.16
C ALA A 132 8.06 -5.15 6.65
N LEU A 133 7.92 -6.24 7.41
CA LEU A 133 7.63 -6.18 8.85
C LEU A 133 8.78 -5.58 9.65
N GLN A 134 10.04 -5.82 9.28
CA GLN A 134 11.20 -5.20 9.91
C GLN A 134 11.23 -3.68 9.66
N ASP A 135 10.92 -3.23 8.43
CA ASP A 135 10.80 -1.81 8.12
C ASP A 135 9.65 -1.16 8.90
N MET A 136 8.51 -1.83 9.01
CA MET A 136 7.38 -1.37 9.81
C MET A 136 7.75 -1.23 11.29
N ILE A 137 8.45 -2.22 11.87
CA ILE A 137 8.91 -2.18 13.26
C ILE A 137 9.90 -1.04 13.47
N ASN A 138 10.85 -0.84 12.53
CA ASN A 138 11.77 0.29 12.59
C ASN A 138 11.02 1.62 12.57
N ALA A 139 10.05 1.79 11.67
CA ALA A 139 9.27 3.01 11.57
C ALA A 139 8.47 3.32 12.85
N LEU A 140 7.88 2.29 13.49
CA LEU A 140 7.09 2.43 14.71
C LEU A 140 7.93 2.54 15.99
N GLY A 141 9.19 2.14 15.94
CA GLY A 141 10.15 2.19 17.03
C GLY A 141 10.99 3.49 17.04
N PRO A 142 12.18 3.44 17.62
CA PRO A 142 13.15 4.52 17.50
C PRO A 142 13.75 4.54 16.09
N ASP A 143 12.96 5.08 15.15
CA ASP A 143 13.22 5.16 13.73
C ASP A 143 14.68 5.51 13.38
N SER A 144 15.35 4.63 12.65
CA SER A 144 16.72 4.83 12.17
C SER A 144 16.73 4.99 10.65
N PRO A 145 17.12 6.17 10.14
CA PRO A 145 17.21 6.39 8.69
C PRO A 145 18.22 5.49 7.97
N SER A 146 19.15 4.90 8.71
CA SER A 146 20.16 3.97 8.18
C SER A 146 19.77 2.50 8.38
N PHE A 147 18.56 2.23 8.84
CA PHE A 147 18.08 0.86 9.01
C PHE A 147 18.04 0.12 7.67
N GLN A 148 18.47 -1.12 7.72
CA GLN A 148 18.34 -2.07 6.61
C GLN A 148 17.79 -3.38 7.20
N PRO A 149 16.72 -3.94 6.66
CA PRO A 149 16.21 -5.22 7.12
C PRO A 149 17.24 -6.35 6.87
N ALA A 150 17.21 -7.37 7.69
CA ALA A 150 17.90 -8.61 7.39
C ALA A 150 17.20 -9.27 6.20
N CYS A 151 17.82 -9.15 5.01
CA CYS A 151 17.24 -9.58 3.76
C CYS A 151 16.94 -11.07 3.73
N ALA A 152 15.69 -11.42 3.56
CA ALA A 152 15.21 -12.78 3.36
C ALA A 152 14.47 -12.88 2.02
N ALA A 153 14.64 -14.01 1.32
CA ALA A 153 13.81 -14.29 0.15
C ALA A 153 12.38 -14.58 0.61
N VAL A 154 11.42 -13.88 0.05
CA VAL A 154 9.99 -14.07 0.28
C VAL A 154 9.33 -14.34 -1.06
N GLY A 155 8.50 -15.38 -1.15
CA GLY A 155 7.76 -15.73 -2.37
C GLY A 155 6.41 -15.05 -2.45
N PRO A 156 5.75 -15.09 -3.62
CA PRO A 156 4.43 -14.52 -3.81
C PRO A 156 3.34 -15.33 -3.09
N ILE A 157 2.16 -14.73 -2.92
CA ILE A 157 0.90 -15.26 -2.38
C ILE A 157 1.01 -15.77 -0.94
N PHE A 158 1.81 -16.80 -0.69
CA PHE A 158 1.92 -17.44 0.62
C PHE A 158 3.29 -17.21 1.30
N GLY A 159 4.15 -16.40 0.69
CA GLY A 159 5.51 -16.21 1.20
C GLY A 159 6.32 -17.52 1.19
N ASN A 160 7.25 -17.65 2.12
CA ASN A 160 7.99 -18.89 2.37
C ASN A 160 7.33 -19.64 3.54
N ILE A 161 6.31 -20.42 3.23
CA ILE A 161 5.70 -21.35 4.19
C ILE A 161 6.53 -22.62 4.26
#